data_48f8f2c288d7eff34a82927b6452ce53
#
_entry.id   48f8f2c288d7eff34a82927b6452ce53
#
_cell.length_a   1.000
_cell.length_b   1.000
_cell.length_c   1.000
_cell.angle_alpha   90.00
_cell.angle_beta   90.00
_cell.angle_gamma   90.00
#
_symmetry.space_group_name_H-M   'P 1'
#
loop_
_entity.id
_entity.type
_entity.pdbx_description
1 polymer ?
#
loop_
_entity_poly.entity_id
_entity_poly.type
_entity_poly.pdbx_seq_one_letter_code
_entity_poly.pdbx_strand_id
1 'polypeptide(L)'
;MRLLILLSLFAMNVLSAAEEKIVIWKMDDVRAGEKKRLAQGFKRLAEWAKAEKTVVTMGVICDSLAQPNADDVAWIKANAVENGGEVEFWHHGWDHRSWTDAAGKQQWEFRGPDVATQAKHLRDAQAIFRQTTGLTFRVFGAPFNQADDATIAAMDTVPEITIWMYPPKKETKRKVIGRTLNIEVATGKVSYAKFAQEYAAKKPTSMMLLQGHCGMWNDDSFRDFAKIAALLKQDGWITLTAAQYAEKIGKK
;
A
#
# COMPACT_ATOMS: atom_id res chain seq x y z
N MET A 1 20.12 -32.23 63.87
CA MET A 1 19.12 -32.25 62.80
C MET A 1 19.30 -30.96 62.01
N ARG A 2 19.97 -30.98 60.83
CA ARG A 2 20.19 -29.84 60.01
C ARG A 2 19.20 -29.91 58.84
N LEU A 3 18.31 -28.94 58.75
CA LEU A 3 17.31 -28.81 57.70
C LEU A 3 17.97 -28.17 56.45
N LEU A 4 18.14 -28.93 55.35
CA LEU A 4 18.55 -28.43 54.07
C LEU A 4 17.33 -27.88 53.36
N ILE A 5 17.28 -26.55 53.12
CA ILE A 5 16.29 -25.89 52.27
C ILE A 5 16.86 -25.91 50.84
N LEU A 6 16.29 -26.75 49.97
CA LEU A 6 16.53 -26.68 48.53
C LEU A 6 15.74 -25.51 47.95
N LEU A 7 16.42 -24.43 47.59
CA LEU A 7 15.85 -23.41 46.70
C LEU A 7 15.91 -23.91 45.25
N SER A 8 14.78 -24.32 44.70
CA SER A 8 14.62 -24.55 43.28
C SER A 8 14.46 -23.21 42.54
N LEU A 9 15.50 -22.74 41.87
CA LEU A 9 15.42 -21.63 40.91
C LEU A 9 14.62 -22.08 39.71
N PHE A 10 13.37 -21.65 39.62
CA PHE A 10 12.58 -21.70 38.39
C PHE A 10 13.13 -20.61 37.46
N ALA A 11 14.00 -20.98 36.51
CA ALA A 11 14.38 -20.13 35.40
C ALA A 11 13.16 -19.99 34.47
N MET A 12 12.38 -18.92 34.59
CA MET A 12 11.40 -18.52 33.58
C MET A 12 12.17 -18.13 32.34
N ASN A 13 12.24 -19.05 31.36
CA ASN A 13 12.60 -18.73 30.01
C ASN A 13 11.49 -17.82 29.44
N VAL A 14 11.68 -16.51 29.53
CA VAL A 14 10.91 -15.55 28.73
C VAL A 14 11.36 -15.76 27.28
N LEU A 15 10.68 -16.65 26.57
CA LEU A 15 10.78 -16.67 25.11
C LEU A 15 10.31 -15.29 24.63
N SER A 16 11.24 -14.42 24.28
CA SER A 16 10.94 -13.22 23.51
C SER A 16 10.26 -13.70 22.23
N ALA A 17 8.96 -13.46 22.09
CA ALA A 17 8.24 -13.75 20.87
C ALA A 17 8.96 -12.98 19.74
N ALA A 18 9.53 -13.71 18.80
CA ALA A 18 10.18 -13.10 17.64
C ALA A 18 9.18 -12.15 16.97
N GLU A 19 9.63 -10.92 16.69
CA GLU A 19 8.77 -9.93 16.05
C GLU A 19 8.31 -10.45 14.68
N GLU A 20 7.00 -10.44 14.44
CA GLU A 20 6.39 -11.02 13.26
C GLU A 20 6.79 -10.20 12.02
N LYS A 21 7.30 -10.88 11.00
CA LYS A 21 7.73 -10.28 9.74
C LYS A 21 6.53 -10.03 8.84
N ILE A 22 6.24 -8.77 8.51
CA ILE A 22 5.06 -8.38 7.76
C ILE A 22 5.46 -7.71 6.45
N VAL A 23 4.88 -8.16 5.33
CA VAL A 23 5.00 -7.50 4.02
C VAL A 23 3.66 -6.94 3.57
N ILE A 24 3.68 -5.73 3.05
CA ILE A 24 2.53 -5.05 2.43
C ILE A 24 2.88 -4.79 0.96
N TRP A 25 2.06 -5.32 0.03
CA TRP A 25 2.21 -5.10 -1.39
C TRP A 25 1.44 -3.83 -1.79
N LYS A 26 2.15 -2.73 -2.07
CA LYS A 26 1.58 -1.45 -2.50
C LYS A 26 1.62 -1.38 -4.02
N MET A 27 0.50 -1.61 -4.69
CA MET A 27 0.38 -1.54 -6.14
C MET A 27 -0.31 -0.25 -6.56
N ASP A 28 0.33 0.52 -7.42
CA ASP A 28 -0.11 1.84 -7.82
C ASP A 28 -0.89 1.82 -9.15
N ASP A 29 -1.68 2.87 -9.42
CA ASP A 29 -2.22 3.27 -10.72
C ASP A 29 -3.44 2.50 -11.25
N VAL A 30 -4.31 1.95 -10.38
CA VAL A 30 -5.61 1.39 -10.81
C VAL A 30 -6.48 2.48 -11.43
N ARG A 31 -7.06 2.19 -12.58
CA ARG A 31 -8.10 2.99 -13.23
C ARG A 31 -9.25 2.08 -13.65
N ALA A 32 -10.48 2.59 -13.63
CA ALA A 32 -11.68 1.80 -13.90
C ALA A 32 -12.74 2.60 -14.67
N GLY A 33 -12.30 3.40 -15.63
CA GLY A 33 -13.16 4.24 -16.44
C GLY A 33 -13.25 3.81 -17.89
N GLU A 34 -14.23 4.31 -18.63
CA GLU A 34 -14.45 4.00 -20.05
C GLU A 34 -13.23 4.28 -20.93
N LYS A 35 -12.52 5.39 -20.68
CA LYS A 35 -11.33 5.77 -21.45
C LYS A 35 -10.03 5.22 -20.87
N LYS A 36 -10.01 4.88 -19.61
CA LYS A 36 -8.83 4.39 -18.88
C LYS A 36 -9.25 3.13 -18.12
N ARG A 37 -9.25 2.01 -18.83
CA ARG A 37 -9.70 0.71 -18.35
C ARG A 37 -8.74 0.10 -17.35
N LEU A 38 -9.26 -0.80 -16.54
CA LEU A 38 -8.49 -1.63 -15.64
C LEU A 38 -7.48 -2.49 -16.42
N ALA A 39 -6.18 -2.29 -16.14
CA ALA A 39 -5.14 -3.06 -16.82
C ALA A 39 -5.15 -4.53 -16.38
N GLN A 40 -4.84 -5.42 -17.32
CA GLN A 40 -4.85 -6.88 -17.09
C GLN A 40 -3.89 -7.32 -15.97
N GLY A 41 -2.80 -6.58 -15.74
CA GLY A 41 -1.85 -6.87 -14.66
C GLY A 41 -2.46 -6.83 -13.26
N PHE A 42 -3.46 -5.95 -13.02
CA PHE A 42 -4.19 -5.92 -11.74
C PHE A 42 -5.06 -7.16 -11.56
N LYS A 43 -5.75 -7.60 -12.62
CA LYS A 43 -6.57 -8.82 -12.59
C LYS A 43 -5.70 -10.04 -12.31
N ARG A 44 -4.58 -10.16 -13.02
CA ARG A 44 -3.59 -11.24 -12.83
C ARG A 44 -3.04 -11.27 -11.40
N LEU A 45 -2.76 -10.10 -10.81
CA LEU A 45 -2.25 -10.03 -9.43
C LEU A 45 -3.31 -10.43 -8.40
N ALA A 46 -4.57 -10.05 -8.59
CA ALA A 46 -5.66 -10.48 -7.71
C ALA A 46 -5.89 -12.00 -7.81
N GLU A 47 -5.85 -12.58 -9.01
CA GLU A 47 -5.92 -14.04 -9.22
C GLU A 47 -4.76 -14.75 -8.52
N TRP A 48 -3.54 -14.20 -8.62
CA TRP A 48 -2.37 -14.72 -7.89
C TRP A 48 -2.59 -14.64 -6.37
N ALA A 49 -3.08 -13.50 -5.85
CA ALA A 49 -3.33 -13.33 -4.42
C ALA A 49 -4.34 -14.36 -3.91
N LYS A 50 -5.41 -14.61 -4.67
CA LYS A 50 -6.41 -15.63 -4.36
C LYS A 50 -5.82 -17.05 -4.37
N ALA A 51 -5.01 -17.39 -5.38
CA ALA A 51 -4.36 -18.71 -5.49
C ALA A 51 -3.38 -18.94 -4.33
N GLU A 52 -2.62 -17.93 -3.93
CA GLU A 52 -1.66 -17.98 -2.82
C GLU A 52 -2.32 -17.80 -1.44
N LYS A 53 -3.64 -17.58 -1.38
CA LYS A 53 -4.42 -17.29 -0.14
C LYS A 53 -3.79 -16.13 0.64
N THR A 54 -3.52 -15.04 -0.05
CA THR A 54 -2.86 -13.87 0.49
C THR A 54 -3.60 -12.59 0.08
N VAL A 55 -3.14 -11.43 0.52
CA VAL A 55 -3.77 -10.14 0.19
C VAL A 55 -2.78 -9.21 -0.50
N VAL A 56 -3.31 -8.24 -1.25
CA VAL A 56 -2.55 -7.15 -1.89
C VAL A 56 -3.29 -5.83 -1.68
N THR A 57 -2.58 -4.70 -1.85
CA THR A 57 -3.22 -3.38 -1.80
C THR A 57 -3.04 -2.64 -3.13
N MET A 58 -4.10 -1.99 -3.63
CA MET A 58 -4.12 -1.35 -4.95
C MET A 58 -4.64 0.07 -4.88
N GLY A 59 -3.86 1.02 -5.38
CA GLY A 59 -4.17 2.46 -5.39
C GLY A 59 -5.00 2.89 -6.57
N VAL A 60 -6.15 3.51 -6.31
CA VAL A 60 -7.09 3.95 -7.33
C VAL A 60 -6.89 5.44 -7.65
N ILE A 61 -6.70 5.76 -8.93
CA ILE A 61 -6.71 7.11 -9.47
C ILE A 61 -8.13 7.45 -9.89
N CYS A 62 -8.76 8.36 -9.16
CA CYS A 62 -10.20 8.47 -9.08
C CYS A 62 -10.87 9.26 -10.23
N ASP A 63 -10.13 10.08 -10.99
CA ASP A 63 -10.66 10.78 -12.17
C ASP A 63 -11.29 9.82 -13.20
N SER A 64 -10.77 8.60 -13.27
CA SER A 64 -11.27 7.55 -14.14
C SER A 64 -12.72 7.14 -13.80
N LEU A 65 -13.12 7.27 -12.54
CA LEU A 65 -14.45 6.94 -12.05
C LEU A 65 -15.50 8.02 -12.35
N ALA A 66 -15.12 9.18 -12.90
CA ALA A 66 -16.07 10.18 -13.39
C ALA A 66 -16.88 9.66 -14.60
N GLN A 67 -16.33 8.74 -15.34
CA GLN A 67 -17.01 7.96 -16.37
C GLN A 67 -16.68 6.47 -16.16
N PRO A 68 -17.32 5.82 -15.18
CA PRO A 68 -16.93 4.49 -14.75
C PRO A 68 -17.29 3.44 -15.78
N ASN A 69 -16.42 2.45 -15.99
CA ASN A 69 -16.77 1.26 -16.74
C ASN A 69 -17.40 0.22 -15.79
N ALA A 70 -18.59 -0.26 -16.16
CA ALA A 70 -19.39 -1.14 -15.29
C ALA A 70 -18.66 -2.44 -14.91
N ASP A 71 -17.97 -3.10 -15.87
CA ASP A 71 -17.26 -4.36 -15.62
C ASP A 71 -16.06 -4.15 -14.70
N ASP A 72 -15.30 -3.05 -14.90
CA ASP A 72 -14.13 -2.72 -14.08
C ASP A 72 -14.56 -2.36 -12.64
N VAL A 73 -15.69 -1.66 -12.47
CA VAL A 73 -16.27 -1.36 -11.17
C VAL A 73 -16.78 -2.63 -10.48
N ALA A 74 -17.46 -3.51 -11.23
CA ALA A 74 -17.91 -4.80 -10.69
C ALA A 74 -16.71 -5.64 -10.22
N TRP A 75 -15.61 -5.62 -10.96
CA TRP A 75 -14.36 -6.29 -10.58
C TRP A 75 -13.77 -5.71 -9.29
N ILE A 76 -13.70 -4.37 -9.14
CA ILE A 76 -13.25 -3.72 -7.88
C ILE A 76 -14.10 -4.22 -6.72
N LYS A 77 -15.44 -4.18 -6.84
CA LYS A 77 -16.34 -4.61 -5.78
C LYS A 77 -16.16 -6.08 -5.41
N ALA A 78 -16.01 -6.96 -6.41
CA ALA A 78 -15.88 -8.39 -6.20
C ALA A 78 -14.54 -8.80 -5.56
N ASN A 79 -13.48 -8.02 -5.79
CA ASN A 79 -12.14 -8.33 -5.26
C ASN A 79 -11.80 -7.56 -3.97
N ALA A 80 -12.65 -6.64 -3.51
CA ALA A 80 -12.41 -5.86 -2.30
C ALA A 80 -12.45 -6.73 -1.04
N VAL A 81 -11.49 -6.52 -0.12
CA VAL A 81 -11.43 -7.25 1.16
C VAL A 81 -12.69 -7.05 2.01
N GLU A 82 -13.35 -5.90 1.90
CA GLU A 82 -14.61 -5.60 2.55
C GLU A 82 -15.75 -6.52 2.08
N ASN A 83 -15.62 -7.09 0.89
CA ASN A 83 -16.59 -8.02 0.29
C ASN A 83 -16.09 -9.47 0.26
N GLY A 84 -15.00 -9.78 0.98
CA GLY A 84 -14.41 -11.12 1.07
C GLY A 84 -13.41 -11.46 -0.02
N GLY A 85 -12.95 -10.46 -0.79
CA GLY A 85 -11.85 -10.59 -1.75
C GLY A 85 -10.48 -10.40 -1.13
N GLU A 86 -9.45 -10.33 -1.97
CA GLU A 86 -8.04 -10.28 -1.56
C GLU A 86 -7.38 -8.90 -1.73
N VAL A 87 -8.13 -7.88 -2.18
CA VAL A 87 -7.59 -6.56 -2.52
C VAL A 87 -8.10 -5.48 -1.59
N GLU A 88 -7.18 -4.80 -0.86
CA GLU A 88 -7.49 -3.52 -0.24
C GLU A 88 -7.33 -2.41 -1.27
N PHE A 89 -8.40 -1.69 -1.57
CA PHE A 89 -8.31 -0.51 -2.43
C PHE A 89 -8.02 0.73 -1.59
N TRP A 90 -7.10 1.61 -2.09
CA TRP A 90 -6.71 2.81 -1.39
C TRP A 90 -6.64 4.02 -2.33
N HIS A 91 -6.69 5.21 -1.73
CA HIS A 91 -6.74 6.50 -2.40
C HIS A 91 -5.38 6.86 -3.00
N HIS A 92 -5.27 6.89 -4.35
CA HIS A 92 -4.05 7.26 -5.08
C HIS A 92 -4.24 8.54 -5.90
N GLY A 93 -4.84 9.56 -5.27
CA GLY A 93 -5.10 10.83 -5.90
C GLY A 93 -6.38 10.90 -6.71
N TRP A 94 -6.65 12.11 -7.22
CA TRP A 94 -7.74 12.39 -8.14
C TRP A 94 -7.34 12.10 -9.57
N ASP A 95 -6.32 12.81 -10.11
CA ASP A 95 -5.93 12.77 -11.53
C ASP A 95 -4.49 12.28 -11.78
N HIS A 96 -3.68 12.15 -10.75
CA HIS A 96 -2.27 11.71 -10.82
C HIS A 96 -1.44 12.60 -11.75
N ARG A 97 -1.64 13.92 -11.72
CA ARG A 97 -0.92 14.84 -12.60
C ARG A 97 0.36 15.37 -11.99
N SER A 98 1.30 15.70 -12.85
CA SER A 98 2.43 16.56 -12.57
C SER A 98 2.59 17.58 -13.69
N TRP A 99 3.09 18.77 -13.38
CA TRP A 99 3.28 19.83 -14.36
C TRP A 99 4.40 20.78 -13.93
N THR A 100 4.89 21.57 -14.87
CA THR A 100 5.80 22.67 -14.56
C THR A 100 4.98 23.96 -14.52
N ASP A 101 5.10 24.75 -13.45
CA ASP A 101 4.38 26.02 -13.31
C ASP A 101 5.03 27.15 -14.15
N ALA A 102 4.41 28.33 -14.15
CA ALA A 102 4.90 29.48 -14.93
C ALA A 102 6.28 29.98 -14.49
N ALA A 103 6.74 29.64 -13.29
CA ALA A 103 8.08 29.95 -12.78
C ALA A 103 9.11 28.84 -13.10
N GLY A 104 8.74 27.82 -13.89
CA GLY A 104 9.60 26.70 -14.22
C GLY A 104 9.76 25.64 -13.11
N LYS A 105 8.96 25.73 -12.04
CA LYS A 105 9.04 24.78 -10.92
C LYS A 105 8.14 23.57 -11.16
N GLN A 106 8.68 22.36 -10.94
CA GLN A 106 7.92 21.12 -11.01
C GLN A 106 6.90 21.07 -9.87
N GLN A 107 5.67 20.77 -10.20
CA GLN A 107 4.53 20.57 -9.31
C GLN A 107 3.95 19.17 -9.47
N TRP A 108 3.28 18.68 -8.44
CA TRP A 108 2.54 17.42 -8.42
C TRP A 108 1.19 17.62 -7.75
N GLU A 109 0.28 16.70 -7.95
CA GLU A 109 -1.08 16.78 -7.41
C GLU A 109 -1.12 17.12 -5.90
N PHE A 110 -0.22 16.53 -5.10
CA PHE A 110 -0.12 16.73 -3.64
C PHE A 110 1.19 17.40 -3.20
N ARG A 111 1.88 18.10 -4.11
CA ARG A 111 3.06 18.90 -3.76
C ARG A 111 3.14 20.15 -4.62
N GLY A 112 2.88 21.30 -4.02
CA GLY A 112 2.87 22.62 -4.65
C GLY A 112 1.52 23.30 -4.64
N PRO A 113 0.38 22.65 -4.98
CA PRO A 113 -0.93 23.28 -4.81
C PRO A 113 -1.23 23.64 -3.36
N ASP A 114 -2.12 24.60 -3.18
CA ASP A 114 -2.58 25.02 -1.85
C ASP A 114 -3.43 23.94 -1.15
N VAL A 115 -3.68 24.14 0.15
CA VAL A 115 -4.48 23.24 0.98
C VAL A 115 -5.88 23.02 0.42
N ALA A 116 -6.53 24.10 -0.10
CA ALA A 116 -7.90 24.02 -0.60
C ALA A 116 -8.00 23.12 -1.84
N THR A 117 -7.05 23.24 -2.76
CA THR A 117 -6.95 22.42 -3.96
C THR A 117 -6.69 20.94 -3.61
N GLN A 118 -5.71 20.67 -2.75
CA GLN A 118 -5.40 19.30 -2.33
C GLN A 118 -6.56 18.68 -1.55
N ALA A 119 -7.20 19.42 -0.66
CA ALA A 119 -8.39 18.98 0.08
C ALA A 119 -9.58 18.67 -0.84
N LYS A 120 -9.77 19.46 -1.91
CA LYS A 120 -10.78 19.15 -2.94
C LYS A 120 -10.51 17.83 -3.61
N HIS A 121 -9.28 17.56 -4.05
CA HIS A 121 -8.90 16.30 -4.68
C HIS A 121 -9.11 15.09 -3.75
N LEU A 122 -8.76 15.23 -2.46
CA LEU A 122 -8.99 14.17 -1.48
C LEU A 122 -10.48 13.86 -1.32
N ARG A 123 -11.32 14.90 -1.15
CA ARG A 123 -12.77 14.73 -0.96
C ARG A 123 -13.46 14.20 -2.20
N ASP A 124 -13.13 14.76 -3.38
CA ASP A 124 -13.75 14.33 -4.64
C ASP A 124 -13.44 12.87 -4.95
N ALA A 125 -12.19 12.44 -4.74
CA ALA A 125 -11.79 11.05 -4.92
C ALA A 125 -12.50 10.12 -3.93
N GLN A 126 -12.60 10.51 -2.65
CA GLN A 126 -13.33 9.74 -1.64
C GLN A 126 -14.82 9.64 -1.98
N ALA A 127 -15.42 10.75 -2.42
CA ALA A 127 -16.85 10.80 -2.77
C ALA A 127 -17.17 9.94 -4.00
N ILE A 128 -16.41 10.10 -5.10
CA ILE A 128 -16.68 9.35 -6.34
C ILE A 128 -16.45 7.86 -6.14
N PHE A 129 -15.41 7.46 -5.39
CA PHE A 129 -15.17 6.05 -5.11
C PHE A 129 -16.32 5.44 -4.30
N ARG A 130 -16.79 6.12 -3.26
CA ARG A 130 -17.95 5.67 -2.46
C ARG A 130 -19.22 5.61 -3.32
N GLN A 131 -19.49 6.64 -4.12
CA GLN A 131 -20.66 6.65 -5.00
C GLN A 131 -20.67 5.50 -6.00
N THR A 132 -19.50 5.18 -6.57
CA THR A 132 -19.38 4.22 -7.66
C THR A 132 -19.32 2.78 -7.15
N THR A 133 -18.59 2.54 -6.06
CA THR A 133 -18.32 1.18 -5.57
C THR A 133 -19.09 0.81 -4.30
N GLY A 134 -19.57 1.77 -3.53
CA GLY A 134 -20.11 1.58 -2.18
C GLY A 134 -19.03 1.45 -1.10
N LEU A 135 -17.74 1.47 -1.47
CA LEU A 135 -16.60 1.32 -0.57
C LEU A 135 -16.04 2.68 -0.13
N THR A 136 -15.18 2.69 0.89
CA THR A 136 -14.57 3.90 1.44
C THR A 136 -13.07 3.67 1.63
N PHE A 137 -12.24 4.60 1.16
CA PHE A 137 -10.80 4.51 1.39
C PHE A 137 -10.46 4.80 2.86
N ARG A 138 -9.64 3.96 3.44
CA ARG A 138 -9.02 4.14 4.76
C ARG A 138 -7.53 4.50 4.67
N VAL A 139 -6.95 4.30 3.51
CA VAL A 139 -5.51 4.43 3.23
C VAL A 139 -5.28 5.41 2.11
N PHE A 140 -4.25 6.24 2.23
CA PHE A 140 -3.79 7.19 1.22
C PHE A 140 -2.32 6.94 0.86
N GLY A 141 -1.99 7.11 -0.41
CA GLY A 141 -0.64 7.18 -0.93
C GLY A 141 -0.58 8.20 -2.06
N ALA A 142 0.20 9.27 -1.90
CA ALA A 142 0.24 10.34 -2.88
C ALA A 142 0.81 9.86 -4.23
N PRO A 143 0.24 10.32 -5.37
CA PRO A 143 0.83 10.16 -6.69
C PRO A 143 2.32 10.56 -6.72
N PHE A 144 3.15 9.80 -7.45
CA PHE A 144 4.60 9.98 -7.50
C PHE A 144 5.30 9.90 -6.13
N ASN A 145 4.59 9.50 -5.06
CA ASN A 145 5.04 9.60 -3.67
C ASN A 145 5.45 11.04 -3.27
N GLN A 146 4.82 12.05 -3.89
CA GLN A 146 5.09 13.46 -3.66
C GLN A 146 3.95 14.10 -2.85
N ALA A 147 4.29 14.60 -1.67
CA ALA A 147 3.39 15.30 -0.77
C ALA A 147 4.15 16.40 0.00
N ASP A 148 3.43 17.39 0.50
CA ASP A 148 3.98 18.51 1.28
C ASP A 148 3.12 18.83 2.52
N ASP A 149 3.40 19.96 3.17
CA ASP A 149 2.67 20.40 4.38
C ASP A 149 1.19 20.69 4.12
N ALA A 150 0.88 21.17 2.91
CA ALA A 150 -0.51 21.39 2.52
C ALA A 150 -1.31 20.09 2.47
N THR A 151 -0.66 18.96 2.10
CA THR A 151 -1.27 17.63 2.14
C THR A 151 -1.65 17.23 3.57
N ILE A 152 -0.76 17.50 4.55
CA ILE A 152 -1.03 17.18 5.97
C ILE A 152 -2.31 17.89 6.44
N ALA A 153 -2.43 19.19 6.16
CA ALA A 153 -3.61 19.97 6.50
C ALA A 153 -4.86 19.54 5.71
N ALA A 154 -4.71 19.26 4.41
CA ALA A 154 -5.81 18.82 3.55
C ALA A 154 -6.40 17.48 4.00
N MET A 155 -5.60 16.58 4.53
CA MET A 155 -6.03 15.28 5.06
C MET A 155 -7.06 15.39 6.18
N ASP A 156 -7.09 16.49 6.95
CA ASP A 156 -8.09 16.70 8.00
C ASP A 156 -9.52 16.82 7.45
N THR A 157 -9.68 17.04 6.14
CA THR A 157 -10.99 17.08 5.46
C THR A 157 -11.56 15.71 5.10
N VAL A 158 -10.77 14.63 5.26
CA VAL A 158 -11.14 13.22 4.98
C VAL A 158 -10.76 12.35 6.18
N PRO A 159 -11.48 12.45 7.30
CA PRO A 159 -11.13 11.78 8.56
C PRO A 159 -11.17 10.24 8.45
N GLU A 160 -11.89 9.69 7.48
CA GLU A 160 -11.95 8.25 7.21
C GLU A 160 -10.59 7.68 6.78
N ILE A 161 -9.74 8.50 6.14
CA ILE A 161 -8.38 8.11 5.80
C ILE A 161 -7.52 8.22 7.04
N THR A 162 -7.20 7.10 7.64
CA THR A 162 -6.44 7.00 8.91
C THR A 162 -5.00 6.54 8.73
N ILE A 163 -4.64 6.09 7.53
CA ILE A 163 -3.33 5.51 7.20
C ILE A 163 -2.73 6.23 6.00
N TRP A 164 -1.42 6.54 6.09
CA TRP A 164 -0.67 7.17 5.01
C TRP A 164 0.58 6.37 4.65
N MET A 165 0.64 5.91 3.40
CA MET A 165 1.81 5.23 2.83
C MET A 165 2.76 6.24 2.20
N TYR A 166 4.04 6.19 2.57
CA TYR A 166 5.11 7.08 2.09
C TYR A 166 4.85 8.57 2.37
N PRO A 167 4.51 8.96 3.62
CA PRO A 167 4.31 10.36 3.96
C PRO A 167 5.61 11.17 3.86
N PRO A 168 5.54 12.51 3.78
CA PRO A 168 6.69 13.36 4.04
C PRO A 168 7.24 13.11 5.45
N LYS A 169 8.53 13.41 5.69
CA LYS A 169 9.17 13.26 7.01
C LYS A 169 8.69 14.36 7.98
N LYS A 170 7.41 14.37 8.32
CA LYS A 170 6.79 15.32 9.24
C LYS A 170 5.73 14.63 10.08
N GLU A 171 5.38 15.23 11.21
CA GLU A 171 4.32 14.73 12.07
C GLU A 171 2.96 14.82 11.38
N THR A 172 2.17 13.79 11.56
CA THR A 172 0.79 13.67 11.08
C THR A 172 -0.04 12.88 12.09
N LYS A 173 -1.35 13.17 12.14
CA LYS A 173 -2.31 12.40 12.95
C LYS A 173 -2.60 11.01 12.37
N ARG A 174 -2.08 10.69 11.19
CA ARG A 174 -2.30 9.41 10.51
C ARG A 174 -1.28 8.37 10.93
N LYS A 175 -1.66 7.09 10.94
CA LYS A 175 -0.69 6.00 11.03
C LYS A 175 0.16 6.00 9.76
N VAL A 176 1.48 6.04 9.91
CA VAL A 176 2.39 6.13 8.76
C VAL A 176 3.06 4.80 8.48
N ILE A 177 3.19 4.47 7.20
CA ILE A 177 3.92 3.28 6.73
C ILE A 177 4.98 3.75 5.74
N GLY A 178 6.25 3.63 6.15
CA GLY A 178 7.41 4.10 5.39
C GLY A 178 7.86 3.12 4.32
N ARG A 179 8.66 3.63 3.36
CA ARG A 179 9.29 2.82 2.31
C ARG A 179 10.43 1.98 2.89
N THR A 180 10.57 0.73 2.44
CA THR A 180 11.64 -0.16 2.93
C THR A 180 12.59 -0.56 1.80
N LEU A 181 12.11 -1.33 0.84
CA LEU A 181 12.85 -1.86 -0.31
C LEU A 181 12.09 -1.57 -1.60
N ASN A 182 12.77 -1.72 -2.75
CA ASN A 182 12.14 -1.63 -4.06
C ASN A 182 12.10 -3.02 -4.70
N ILE A 183 10.95 -3.36 -5.29
CA ILE A 183 10.86 -4.55 -6.15
C ILE A 183 11.13 -4.21 -7.62
N GLU A 184 10.95 -2.94 -8.00
CA GLU A 184 11.16 -2.43 -9.36
C GLU A 184 12.47 -1.65 -9.47
N VAL A 185 13.23 -1.89 -10.52
CA VAL A 185 14.44 -1.13 -10.91
C VAL A 185 14.09 0.08 -11.76
N ALA A 186 12.96 0.05 -12.42
CA ALA A 186 12.26 1.15 -13.09
C ALA A 186 10.77 0.83 -13.07
N THR A 187 9.90 1.83 -13.22
CA THR A 187 8.44 1.67 -13.23
C THR A 187 8.02 0.53 -14.17
N GLY A 188 7.29 -0.45 -13.64
CA GLY A 188 6.85 -1.64 -14.37
C GLY A 188 7.93 -2.71 -14.62
N LYS A 189 9.17 -2.53 -14.12
CA LYS A 189 10.27 -3.49 -14.31
C LYS A 189 10.70 -4.08 -12.97
N VAL A 190 10.13 -5.21 -12.60
CA VAL A 190 10.54 -5.97 -11.41
C VAL A 190 11.88 -6.67 -11.67
N SER A 191 12.73 -6.74 -10.65
CA SER A 191 14.00 -7.50 -10.69
C SER A 191 14.19 -8.30 -9.42
N TYR A 192 14.01 -9.61 -9.52
CA TYR A 192 14.28 -10.53 -8.42
C TYR A 192 15.76 -10.47 -7.98
N ALA A 193 16.70 -10.45 -8.93
CA ALA A 193 18.13 -10.44 -8.60
C ALA A 193 18.53 -9.19 -7.79
N LYS A 194 18.03 -8.00 -8.19
CA LYS A 194 18.29 -6.75 -7.47
C LYS A 194 17.64 -6.75 -6.09
N PHE A 195 16.37 -7.19 -6.01
CA PHE A 195 15.66 -7.30 -4.74
C PHE A 195 16.39 -8.24 -3.78
N ALA A 196 16.75 -9.44 -4.21
CA ALA A 196 17.44 -10.44 -3.37
C ALA A 196 18.78 -9.91 -2.83
N GLN A 197 19.54 -9.20 -3.66
CA GLN A 197 20.79 -8.54 -3.23
C GLN A 197 20.54 -7.50 -2.13
N GLU A 198 19.58 -6.60 -2.33
CA GLU A 198 19.26 -5.56 -1.35
C GLU A 198 18.64 -6.13 -0.07
N TYR A 199 17.79 -7.14 -0.19
CA TYR A 199 17.18 -7.84 0.92
C TYR A 199 18.23 -8.53 1.81
N ALA A 200 19.17 -9.23 1.20
CA ALA A 200 20.28 -9.87 1.92
C ALA A 200 21.21 -8.86 2.61
N ALA A 201 21.41 -7.69 2.01
CA ALA A 201 22.23 -6.62 2.59
C ALA A 201 21.54 -5.89 3.75
N LYS A 202 20.24 -5.54 3.59
CA LYS A 202 19.48 -4.75 4.57
C LYS A 202 18.92 -5.58 5.73
N LYS A 203 18.66 -6.87 5.52
CA LYS A 203 18.12 -7.81 6.53
C LYS A 203 16.93 -7.22 7.32
N PRO A 204 15.85 -6.80 6.66
CA PRO A 204 14.68 -6.25 7.36
C PRO A 204 14.10 -7.30 8.32
N THR A 205 13.58 -6.85 9.48
CA THR A 205 13.18 -7.76 10.57
C THR A 205 11.70 -7.71 10.95
N SER A 206 10.99 -6.59 10.69
CA SER A 206 9.64 -6.41 11.22
C SER A 206 8.59 -6.11 10.16
N MET A 207 8.80 -5.12 9.28
CA MET A 207 7.82 -4.70 8.29
C MET A 207 8.48 -4.21 7.00
N MET A 208 7.90 -4.58 5.87
CA MET A 208 8.23 -4.04 4.55
C MET A 208 6.99 -3.55 3.82
N LEU A 209 7.05 -2.34 3.28
CA LEU A 209 6.10 -1.83 2.30
C LEU A 209 6.79 -1.80 0.94
N LEU A 210 6.32 -2.64 0.01
CA LEU A 210 6.93 -2.90 -1.29
C LEU A 210 6.04 -2.38 -2.41
N GLN A 211 6.53 -1.36 -3.14
CA GLN A 211 5.78 -0.69 -4.20
C GLN A 211 6.03 -1.35 -5.55
N GLY A 212 4.95 -1.48 -6.36
CA GLY A 212 5.00 -1.91 -7.75
C GLY A 212 3.90 -1.27 -8.60
N HIS A 213 4.06 -1.35 -9.92
CA HIS A 213 3.11 -0.85 -10.93
C HIS A 213 2.65 -2.04 -11.77
N CYS A 214 1.91 -2.96 -11.14
CA CYS A 214 1.58 -4.26 -11.75
C CYS A 214 0.72 -4.14 -13.02
N GLY A 215 0.00 -3.03 -13.21
CA GLY A 215 -0.69 -2.75 -14.46
C GLY A 215 0.23 -2.64 -15.68
N MET A 216 1.53 -2.41 -15.47
CA MET A 216 2.57 -2.31 -16.50
C MET A 216 3.47 -3.56 -16.60
N TRP A 217 3.28 -4.56 -15.73
CA TRP A 217 4.14 -5.73 -15.73
C TRP A 217 3.91 -6.65 -16.94
N ASN A 218 5.00 -7.00 -17.61
CA ASN A 218 5.03 -8.11 -18.56
C ASN A 218 5.23 -9.45 -17.81
N ASP A 219 5.31 -10.54 -18.55
CA ASP A 219 5.50 -11.88 -17.98
C ASP A 219 6.80 -12.02 -17.20
N ASP A 220 7.89 -11.35 -17.61
CA ASP A 220 9.17 -11.41 -16.90
C ASP A 220 9.07 -10.69 -15.55
N SER A 221 8.48 -9.48 -15.52
CA SER A 221 8.25 -8.73 -14.28
C SER A 221 7.35 -9.49 -13.32
N PHE A 222 6.26 -10.09 -13.82
CA PHE A 222 5.36 -10.89 -12.97
C PHE A 222 6.06 -12.16 -12.43
N ARG A 223 6.86 -12.83 -13.25
CA ARG A 223 7.65 -14.00 -12.83
C ARG A 223 8.67 -13.64 -11.74
N ASP A 224 9.35 -12.49 -11.87
CA ASP A 224 10.29 -12.01 -10.87
C ASP A 224 9.58 -11.57 -9.59
N PHE A 225 8.39 -10.94 -9.68
CA PHE A 225 7.53 -10.67 -8.52
C PHE A 225 7.17 -11.98 -7.79
N ALA A 226 6.72 -13.01 -8.50
CA ALA A 226 6.37 -14.29 -7.90
C ALA A 226 7.56 -14.94 -7.16
N LYS A 227 8.80 -14.83 -7.70
CA LYS A 227 10.02 -15.28 -7.02
C LYS A 227 10.30 -14.48 -5.74
N ILE A 228 10.09 -13.15 -5.76
CA ILE A 228 10.22 -12.31 -4.57
C ILE A 228 9.23 -12.73 -3.49
N ALA A 229 7.97 -12.92 -3.87
CA ALA A 229 6.93 -13.35 -2.94
C ALA A 229 7.23 -14.73 -2.34
N ALA A 230 7.71 -15.68 -3.15
CA ALA A 230 8.13 -17.01 -2.69
C ALA A 230 9.31 -16.95 -1.72
N LEU A 231 10.34 -16.14 -2.02
CA LEU A 231 11.47 -15.89 -1.11
C LEU A 231 11.00 -15.38 0.24
N LEU A 232 10.13 -14.36 0.25
CA LEU A 232 9.63 -13.77 1.49
C LEU A 232 8.78 -14.76 2.29
N LYS A 233 7.91 -15.53 1.62
CA LYS A 233 7.12 -16.59 2.26
C LYS A 233 8.02 -17.67 2.89
N GLN A 234 9.08 -18.08 2.21
CA GLN A 234 10.06 -19.03 2.72
C GLN A 234 10.80 -18.50 3.95
N ASP A 235 11.10 -17.19 3.99
CA ASP A 235 11.75 -16.51 5.11
C ASP A 235 10.78 -16.15 6.25
N GLY A 236 9.53 -16.63 6.20
CA GLY A 236 8.53 -16.48 7.27
C GLY A 236 7.82 -15.12 7.28
N TRP A 237 7.84 -14.37 6.17
CA TRP A 237 7.05 -13.15 6.04
C TRP A 237 5.58 -13.49 5.79
N ILE A 238 4.69 -12.82 6.54
CA ILE A 238 3.25 -12.85 6.29
C ILE A 238 2.81 -11.59 5.55
N THR A 239 1.81 -11.72 4.69
CA THR A 239 1.24 -10.58 3.99
C THR A 239 0.03 -10.04 4.71
N LEU A 240 -0.02 -8.73 4.91
CA LEU A 240 -1.19 -8.01 5.41
C LEU A 240 -1.54 -6.87 4.47
N THR A 241 -2.79 -6.40 4.52
CA THR A 241 -3.15 -5.10 3.97
C THR A 241 -2.63 -3.97 4.87
N ALA A 242 -2.62 -2.74 4.37
CA ALA A 242 -2.20 -1.59 5.18
C ALA A 242 -3.14 -1.38 6.39
N ALA A 243 -4.45 -1.58 6.22
CA ALA A 243 -5.42 -1.48 7.32
C ALA A 243 -5.24 -2.60 8.34
N GLN A 244 -5.08 -3.85 7.92
CA GLN A 244 -4.81 -4.98 8.82
C GLN A 244 -3.53 -4.76 9.63
N TYR A 245 -2.46 -4.28 8.99
CA TYR A 245 -1.23 -3.92 9.69
C TYR A 245 -1.46 -2.82 10.73
N ALA A 246 -2.14 -1.73 10.35
CA ALA A 246 -2.43 -0.62 11.25
C ALA A 246 -3.30 -1.04 12.45
N GLU A 247 -4.24 -1.94 12.27
CA GLU A 247 -5.04 -2.52 13.36
C GLU A 247 -4.19 -3.38 14.30
N LYS A 248 -3.29 -4.17 13.73
CA LYS A 248 -2.39 -5.04 14.50
C LYS A 248 -1.45 -4.25 15.42
N ILE A 249 -0.82 -3.18 14.90
CA ILE A 249 0.08 -2.34 15.71
C ILE A 249 -0.67 -1.46 16.72
N GLY A 250 -1.94 -1.14 16.48
CA GLY A 250 -2.77 -0.37 17.40
C GLY A 250 -3.30 -1.16 18.60
N LYS A 251 -3.11 -2.50 18.62
CA LYS A 251 -3.50 -3.39 19.72
C LYS A 251 -2.33 -3.74 20.65
N LYS A 252 -1.12 -3.30 20.31
CA LYS A 252 0.09 -3.42 21.15
C LYS A 252 0.27 -2.16 21.99
#